data_d45a01917d37e9143f95b47e5dcc8425
#
_entry.id   d45a01917d37e9143f95b47e5dcc8425
#
_cell.length_a   1.000
_cell.length_b   1.000
_cell.length_c   1.000
_cell.angle_alpha   90.00
_cell.angle_beta   90.00
_cell.angle_gamma   90.00
#
_symmetry.space_group_name_H-M   'P 1'
#
loop_
_entity.id
_entity.type
_entity.pdbx_description
1 polymer ?
#
loop_
_entity_poly.entity_id
_entity_poly.type
_entity_poly.pdbx_seq_one_letter_code
_entity_poly.pdbx_strand_id
1 'polypeptide(L)'
;MKEFLDACLNANLQIRKYLNNIPQNDLKLCSKLGYDENQGYELDLKCEQIFIKYLSCFGQIFSEESGLIGKDNPKQMILDPLDGSSNFVSKIPFYGTSIALIEKDQAKSAFVCNLVSQEIFAFNNNQSFKSNLSDPKYSPLTPNLFSKIGIVEKFHFIQNFSIF
;
A
#
# COMPACT_ATOMS: atom_id res chain seq x y z
N MET A 1 4.76 17.86 3.83
CA MET A 1 4.62 16.84 2.75
C MET A 1 5.83 15.94 2.58
N LYS A 2 7.07 16.44 2.67
CA LYS A 2 8.27 15.57 2.76
C LYS A 2 8.14 14.61 3.94
N GLU A 3 7.70 15.11 5.09
CA GLU A 3 7.46 14.32 6.30
C GLU A 3 6.49 13.14 6.09
N PHE A 4 5.45 13.31 5.27
CA PHE A 4 4.53 12.21 4.92
C PHE A 4 5.25 11.11 4.12
N LEU A 5 5.99 11.47 3.07
CA LEU A 5 6.75 10.48 2.30
C LEU A 5 7.85 9.80 3.13
N ASP A 6 8.50 10.54 4.01
CA ASP A 6 9.50 10.00 4.95
C ASP A 6 8.85 9.02 5.96
N ALA A 7 7.64 9.33 6.42
CA ALA A 7 6.87 8.43 7.29
C ALA A 7 6.44 7.15 6.55
N CYS A 8 5.97 7.26 5.30
CA CYS A 8 5.67 6.10 4.46
C CYS A 8 6.91 5.24 4.21
N LEU A 9 8.06 5.86 3.92
CA LEU A 9 9.33 5.17 3.76
C LEU A 9 9.68 4.36 5.01
N ASN A 10 9.64 5.00 6.19
CA ASN A 10 9.97 4.35 7.46
C ASN A 10 9.00 3.21 7.80
N ALA A 11 7.70 3.37 7.52
CA ALA A 11 6.72 2.30 7.67
C ALA A 11 7.08 1.09 6.77
N ASN A 12 7.40 1.33 5.50
CA ASN A 12 7.77 0.29 4.55
C ASN A 12 9.08 -0.43 4.92
N LEU A 13 10.08 0.28 5.43
CA LEU A 13 11.30 -0.33 5.98
C LEU A 13 10.98 -1.26 7.15
N GLN A 14 10.07 -0.85 8.05
CA GLN A 14 9.64 -1.67 9.17
C GLN A 14 8.81 -2.87 8.72
N ILE A 15 7.90 -2.71 7.75
CA ILE A 15 7.13 -3.80 7.16
C ILE A 15 8.05 -4.82 6.52
N ARG A 16 9.01 -4.38 5.70
CA ARG A 16 9.99 -5.29 5.09
C ARG A 16 10.79 -6.07 6.11
N LYS A 17 11.21 -5.41 7.20
CA LYS A 17 11.90 -6.08 8.32
C LYS A 17 11.01 -7.13 8.98
N TYR A 18 9.73 -6.83 9.18
CA TYR A 18 8.74 -7.74 9.74
C TYR A 18 8.52 -8.94 8.81
N LEU A 19 8.24 -8.73 7.51
CA LEU A 19 7.98 -9.79 6.55
C LEU A 19 9.19 -10.73 6.36
N ASN A 20 10.42 -10.22 6.45
CA ASN A 20 11.64 -11.05 6.39
C ASN A 20 11.81 -11.97 7.62
N ASN A 21 11.12 -11.70 8.73
CA ASN A 21 11.20 -12.45 9.98
C ASN A 21 9.82 -12.83 10.49
N ILE A 22 8.87 -13.06 9.58
CA ILE A 22 7.46 -13.25 9.93
C ILE A 22 7.25 -14.49 10.80
N PRO A 23 6.51 -14.37 11.93
CA PRO A 23 6.09 -15.52 12.71
C PRO A 23 5.11 -16.38 11.93
N GLN A 24 5.22 -17.70 12.08
CA GLN A 24 4.38 -18.66 11.35
C GLN A 24 2.86 -18.48 11.64
N ASN A 25 2.53 -17.98 12.84
CA ASN A 25 1.15 -17.71 13.22
C ASN A 25 0.53 -16.54 12.43
N ASP A 26 1.35 -15.58 11.98
CA ASP A 26 0.87 -14.42 11.25
C ASP A 26 0.56 -14.74 9.76
N LEU A 27 0.94 -15.94 9.30
CA LEU A 27 0.56 -16.47 7.97
C LEU A 27 -0.83 -17.12 7.95
N LYS A 28 -1.56 -17.11 9.06
CA LYS A 28 -2.90 -17.67 9.15
C LYS A 28 -3.94 -16.64 8.71
N LEU A 29 -5.04 -17.16 8.18
CA LEU A 29 -6.22 -16.34 7.91
C LEU A 29 -6.79 -15.80 9.22
N CYS A 30 -7.24 -14.55 9.19
CA CYS A 30 -7.94 -13.95 10.32
C CYS A 30 -9.24 -14.68 10.63
N SER A 31 -9.65 -14.66 11.88
CA SER A 31 -10.94 -15.22 12.32
C SER A 31 -12.14 -14.35 11.91
N LYS A 32 -11.90 -13.09 11.57
CA LYS A 32 -12.91 -12.11 11.14
C LYS A 32 -12.65 -11.69 9.71
N LEU A 33 -13.71 -11.28 9.00
CA LEU A 33 -13.61 -10.63 7.71
C LEU A 33 -13.05 -9.21 7.88
N GLY A 34 -12.26 -8.75 6.91
CA GLY A 34 -11.84 -7.38 6.78
C GLY A 34 -13.01 -6.43 6.44
N TYR A 35 -12.73 -5.15 6.30
CA TYR A 35 -13.73 -4.15 5.94
C TYR A 35 -14.33 -4.40 4.54
N ASP A 36 -13.56 -4.97 3.64
CA ASP A 36 -13.96 -5.36 2.28
C ASP A 36 -14.75 -6.68 2.22
N GLU A 37 -15.13 -7.26 3.39
CA GLU A 37 -15.81 -8.56 3.54
C GLU A 37 -14.97 -9.78 3.10
N ASN A 38 -13.70 -9.59 2.77
CA ASN A 38 -12.75 -10.66 2.48
C ASN A 38 -12.04 -11.13 3.77
N GLN A 39 -11.59 -12.37 3.73
CA GLN A 39 -10.80 -12.94 4.81
C GLN A 39 -9.32 -12.67 4.53
N GLY A 40 -8.75 -11.66 5.19
CA GLY A 40 -7.31 -11.35 5.16
C GLY A 40 -6.48 -12.28 6.04
N TYR A 41 -5.18 -12.05 6.07
CA TYR A 41 -4.25 -12.74 6.94
C TYR A 41 -3.89 -11.88 8.17
N GLU A 42 -3.45 -12.53 9.25
CA GLU A 42 -2.97 -11.80 10.44
C GLU A 42 -1.81 -10.85 10.13
N LEU A 43 -1.02 -11.17 9.11
CA LEU A 43 0.08 -10.31 8.64
C LEU A 43 -0.40 -8.97 8.08
N ASP A 44 -1.60 -8.91 7.46
CA ASP A 44 -2.18 -7.67 6.91
C ASP A 44 -2.48 -6.70 8.05
N LEU A 45 -3.11 -7.19 9.12
CA LEU A 45 -3.35 -6.40 10.34
C LEU A 45 -2.05 -5.92 11.00
N LYS A 46 -0.98 -6.71 10.94
CA LYS A 46 0.33 -6.29 11.46
C LYS A 46 0.95 -5.19 10.62
N CYS A 47 0.86 -5.28 9.29
CA CYS A 47 1.29 -4.22 8.38
C CYS A 47 0.48 -2.95 8.59
N GLU A 48 -0.84 -3.06 8.76
CA GLU A 48 -1.72 -1.93 9.11
C GLU A 48 -1.27 -1.25 10.42
N GLN A 49 -1.02 -2.00 11.48
CA GLN A 49 -0.54 -1.45 12.76
C GLN A 49 0.77 -0.69 12.63
N ILE A 50 1.68 -1.16 11.76
CA ILE A 50 2.91 -0.44 11.46
C ILE A 50 2.59 0.90 10.81
N PHE A 51 1.72 0.93 9.79
CA PHE A 51 1.32 2.18 9.15
C PHE A 51 0.63 3.15 10.12
N ILE A 52 -0.29 2.68 10.95
CA ILE A 52 -0.99 3.50 11.96
C ILE A 52 0.05 4.22 12.85
N LYS A 53 1.08 3.51 13.32
CA LYS A 53 2.14 4.07 14.17
C LYS A 53 2.86 5.25 13.52
N TYR A 54 3.10 5.20 12.20
CA TYR A 54 3.84 6.25 11.49
C TYR A 54 2.95 7.34 10.92
N LEU A 55 1.68 7.05 10.66
CA LEU A 55 0.84 7.91 9.83
C LEU A 55 -0.34 8.54 10.56
N SER A 56 -0.73 8.07 11.75
CA SER A 56 -1.90 8.60 12.48
C SER A 56 -1.85 10.09 12.78
N CYS A 57 -0.66 10.71 12.78
CA CYS A 57 -0.49 12.14 12.97
C CYS A 57 -0.85 13.00 11.74
N PHE A 58 -0.98 12.40 10.54
CA PHE A 58 -1.28 13.14 9.31
C PHE A 58 -2.77 13.28 9.02
N GLY A 59 -3.62 12.45 9.61
CA GLY A 59 -5.07 12.49 9.40
C GLY A 59 -5.77 11.20 9.81
N GLN A 60 -7.03 11.07 9.40
CA GLN A 60 -7.81 9.84 9.56
C GLN A 60 -7.37 8.82 8.51
N ILE A 61 -7.27 7.55 8.89
CA ILE A 61 -6.91 6.47 7.98
C ILE A 61 -8.18 5.70 7.59
N PHE A 62 -8.38 5.46 6.30
CA PHE A 62 -9.31 4.48 5.78
C PHE A 62 -8.51 3.31 5.22
N SER A 63 -8.50 2.21 5.94
CA SER A 63 -7.75 1.00 5.62
C SER A 63 -8.64 -0.07 5.02
N GLU A 64 -8.10 -0.87 4.10
CA GLU A 64 -8.77 -2.05 3.54
C GLU A 64 -9.15 -3.05 4.64
N GLU A 65 -8.29 -3.22 5.65
CA GLU A 65 -8.49 -4.22 6.70
C GLU A 65 -9.51 -3.79 7.77
N SER A 66 -9.35 -2.59 8.33
CA SER A 66 -10.12 -2.15 9.50
C SER A 66 -11.12 -1.03 9.21
N GLY A 67 -11.20 -0.54 7.96
CA GLY A 67 -12.02 0.61 7.61
C GLY A 67 -11.51 1.92 8.23
N LEU A 68 -12.38 2.71 8.82
CA LEU A 68 -12.04 4.02 9.38
C LEU A 68 -11.30 3.90 10.72
N ILE A 69 -10.11 4.48 10.79
CA ILE A 69 -9.23 4.47 11.96
C ILE A 69 -8.91 5.91 12.36
N GLY A 70 -9.03 6.21 13.64
CA GLY A 70 -8.73 7.53 14.19
C GLY A 70 -9.96 8.44 14.25
N LYS A 71 -9.73 9.70 14.63
CA LYS A 71 -10.80 10.72 14.73
C LYS A 71 -11.06 11.33 13.36
N ASP A 72 -12.28 11.82 13.19
CA ASP A 72 -12.65 12.59 12.01
C ASP A 72 -11.65 13.73 11.75
N ASN A 73 -11.20 13.84 10.50
CA ASN A 73 -10.17 14.79 10.10
C ASN A 73 -10.37 15.17 8.63
N PRO A 74 -10.24 16.45 8.25
CA PRO A 74 -10.35 16.89 6.85
C PRO A 74 -9.26 16.31 5.94
N LYS A 75 -8.19 15.77 6.52
CA LYS A 75 -7.18 14.98 5.81
C LYS A 75 -7.45 13.51 6.05
N GLN A 76 -7.59 12.77 4.99
CA GLN A 76 -7.82 11.33 5.02
C GLN A 76 -6.72 10.60 4.26
N MET A 77 -6.36 9.44 4.75
CA MET A 77 -5.43 8.55 4.06
C MET A 77 -6.19 7.29 3.66
N ILE A 78 -6.05 6.89 2.39
CA ILE A 78 -6.53 5.60 1.89
C ILE A 78 -5.34 4.67 1.89
N LEU A 79 -5.45 3.55 2.58
CA LEU A 79 -4.37 2.61 2.86
C LEU A 79 -4.74 1.19 2.45
N ASP A 80 -3.91 0.58 1.62
CA ASP A 80 -3.77 -0.87 1.51
C ASP A 80 -2.43 -1.25 2.15
N PRO A 81 -2.45 -1.91 3.30
CA PRO A 81 -1.25 -2.17 4.09
C PRO A 81 -0.35 -3.25 3.49
N LEU A 82 -0.91 -4.20 2.74
CA LEU A 82 -0.16 -5.22 2.01
C LEU A 82 -0.95 -5.77 0.81
N ASP A 83 -0.96 -5.03 -0.29
CA ASP A 83 -1.50 -5.51 -1.56
C ASP A 83 -0.75 -6.77 -2.02
N GLY A 84 -1.52 -7.84 -2.27
CA GLY A 84 -0.96 -9.14 -2.64
C GLY A 84 -0.48 -9.98 -1.46
N SER A 85 -1.12 -9.92 -0.30
CA SER A 85 -0.82 -10.77 0.87
C SER A 85 -0.92 -12.26 0.53
N SER A 86 -1.90 -12.67 -0.28
CA SER A 86 -2.01 -14.03 -0.80
C SER A 86 -0.82 -14.45 -1.68
N ASN A 87 -0.27 -13.51 -2.44
CA ASN A 87 0.95 -13.74 -3.22
C ASN A 87 2.14 -13.97 -2.28
N PHE A 88 2.26 -13.13 -1.25
CA PHE A 88 3.31 -13.29 -0.25
C PHE A 88 3.26 -14.68 0.43
N VAL A 89 2.08 -15.09 0.92
CA VAL A 89 1.87 -16.40 1.57
C VAL A 89 2.16 -17.54 0.61
N SER A 90 1.78 -17.40 -0.66
CA SER A 90 2.02 -18.37 -1.73
C SER A 90 3.44 -18.33 -2.31
N LYS A 91 4.32 -17.44 -1.80
CA LYS A 91 5.68 -17.22 -2.29
C LYS A 91 5.76 -16.74 -3.74
N ILE A 92 4.71 -16.08 -4.21
CA ILE A 92 4.71 -15.38 -5.50
C ILE A 92 5.34 -13.99 -5.27
N PRO A 93 6.44 -13.63 -5.97
CA PRO A 93 7.19 -12.41 -5.70
C PRO A 93 6.53 -11.17 -6.33
N PHE A 94 5.27 -10.90 -5.98
CA PHE A 94 4.50 -9.75 -6.42
C PHE A 94 3.56 -9.28 -5.31
N TYR A 95 4.04 -8.38 -4.47
CA TYR A 95 3.31 -7.77 -3.36
C TYR A 95 3.92 -6.42 -2.99
N GLY A 96 3.13 -5.56 -2.41
CA GLY A 96 3.53 -4.20 -2.12
C GLY A 96 2.65 -3.52 -1.08
N THR A 97 2.75 -2.21 -1.00
CA THR A 97 1.92 -1.36 -0.15
C THR A 97 1.47 -0.16 -0.95
N SER A 98 0.29 0.35 -0.68
CA SER A 98 -0.17 1.59 -1.29
C SER A 98 -0.86 2.51 -0.28
N ILE A 99 -0.59 3.81 -0.40
CA ILE A 99 -1.22 4.82 0.42
C ILE A 99 -1.35 6.15 -0.31
N ALA A 100 -2.48 6.82 -0.13
CA ALA A 100 -2.74 8.16 -0.64
C ALA A 100 -3.24 9.08 0.48
N LEU A 101 -2.70 10.30 0.53
CA LEU A 101 -3.19 11.39 1.39
C LEU A 101 -4.14 12.26 0.59
N ILE A 102 -5.38 12.33 1.03
CA ILE A 102 -6.48 13.09 0.43
C ILE A 102 -6.79 14.30 1.30
N GLU A 103 -6.94 15.43 0.69
CA GLU A 103 -7.44 16.67 1.31
C GLU A 103 -8.35 17.41 0.33
N LYS A 104 -9.58 17.74 0.75
CA LYS A 104 -10.59 18.41 -0.11
C LYS A 104 -10.83 17.65 -1.42
N ASP A 105 -11.07 16.35 -1.32
CA ASP A 105 -11.31 15.42 -2.44
C ASP A 105 -10.21 15.36 -3.50
N GLN A 106 -9.00 15.77 -3.13
CA GLN A 106 -7.84 15.73 -4.00
C GLN A 106 -6.68 14.97 -3.37
N ALA A 107 -6.05 14.11 -4.16
CA ALA A 107 -4.80 13.48 -3.75
C ALA A 107 -3.69 14.56 -3.64
N LYS A 108 -3.11 14.70 -2.47
CA LYS A 108 -2.00 15.64 -2.20
C LYS A 108 -0.66 14.95 -2.22
N SER A 109 -0.63 13.71 -1.76
CA SER A 109 0.55 12.86 -1.81
C SER A 109 0.12 11.41 -1.95
N ALA A 110 0.94 10.59 -2.58
CA ALA A 110 0.76 9.15 -2.65
C ALA A 110 2.11 8.44 -2.58
N PHE A 111 2.09 7.19 -2.14
CA PHE A 111 3.27 6.36 -2.01
C PHE A 111 2.88 4.91 -2.30
N VAL A 112 3.53 4.30 -3.27
CA VAL A 112 3.40 2.89 -3.61
C VAL A 112 4.79 2.27 -3.54
N CYS A 113 4.91 1.15 -2.86
CA CYS A 113 6.16 0.42 -2.73
C CYS A 113 5.99 -1.04 -3.16
N ASN A 114 6.71 -1.46 -4.18
CA ASN A 114 6.89 -2.87 -4.45
C ASN A 114 7.93 -3.42 -3.46
N LEU A 115 7.51 -4.26 -2.52
CA LEU A 115 8.37 -4.78 -1.45
C LEU A 115 9.37 -5.82 -1.94
N VAL A 116 9.16 -6.40 -3.13
CA VAL A 116 10.05 -7.39 -3.75
C VAL A 116 11.21 -6.68 -4.45
N SER A 117 10.90 -5.81 -5.42
CA SER A 117 11.93 -5.04 -6.16
C SER A 117 12.47 -3.86 -5.36
N GLN A 118 11.78 -3.46 -4.28
CA GLN A 118 12.06 -2.28 -3.46
C GLN A 118 11.87 -0.95 -4.20
N GLU A 119 11.23 -0.98 -5.36
CA GLU A 119 10.92 0.25 -6.09
C GLU A 119 9.80 1.02 -5.40
N ILE A 120 9.97 2.34 -5.36
CA ILE A 120 9.00 3.29 -4.83
C ILE A 120 8.52 4.18 -5.96
N PHE A 121 7.21 4.32 -6.05
CA PHE A 121 6.54 5.33 -6.87
C PHE A 121 5.81 6.29 -5.93
N ALA A 122 6.13 7.56 -6.02
CA ALA A 122 5.58 8.58 -5.15
C ALA A 122 5.00 9.74 -5.96
N PHE A 123 3.93 10.31 -5.44
CA PHE A 123 3.34 11.55 -5.94
C PHE A 123 3.35 12.59 -4.83
N ASN A 124 3.73 13.80 -5.15
CA ASN A 124 3.72 14.91 -4.22
C ASN A 124 3.71 16.25 -4.98
N ASN A 125 2.83 17.17 -4.59
CA ASN A 125 2.72 18.49 -5.22
C ASN A 125 2.64 18.44 -6.76
N ASN A 126 1.76 17.63 -7.30
CA ASN A 126 1.54 17.46 -8.76
C ASN A 126 2.76 16.93 -9.53
N GLN A 127 3.72 16.33 -8.84
CA GLN A 127 4.87 15.70 -9.45
C GLN A 127 4.97 14.24 -9.05
N SER A 128 5.35 13.40 -9.99
CA SER A 128 5.59 11.97 -9.77
C SER A 128 7.07 11.67 -9.71
N PHE A 129 7.44 10.78 -8.82
CA PHE A 129 8.83 10.41 -8.55
C PHE A 129 8.96 8.90 -8.50
N LYS A 130 10.17 8.43 -8.78
CA LYS A 130 10.60 7.09 -8.44
C LYS A 130 11.77 7.13 -7.46
N SER A 131 11.89 6.09 -6.66
CA SER A 131 12.96 5.91 -5.71
C SER A 131 13.17 4.42 -5.42
N ASN A 132 14.04 4.10 -4.49
CA ASN A 132 14.23 2.73 -4.01
C ASN A 132 14.29 2.70 -2.48
N LEU A 133 13.70 1.67 -1.88
CA LEU A 133 13.58 1.54 -0.43
C LEU A 133 14.96 1.41 0.26
N SER A 134 15.96 0.80 -0.41
CA SER A 134 17.31 0.64 0.12
C SER A 134 18.22 1.85 -0.07
N ASP A 135 17.93 2.74 -1.04
CA ASP A 135 18.64 4.01 -1.27
C ASP A 135 17.65 5.09 -1.70
N PRO A 136 16.98 5.75 -0.74
CA PRO A 136 15.80 6.59 -0.99
C PRO A 136 16.18 7.96 -1.58
N LYS A 137 16.63 7.95 -2.83
CA LYS A 137 16.85 9.15 -3.65
C LYS A 137 15.72 9.29 -4.65
N TYR A 138 14.88 10.30 -4.46
CA TYR A 138 13.76 10.59 -5.36
C TYR A 138 14.24 11.25 -6.65
N SER A 139 13.88 10.67 -7.79
CA SER A 139 14.07 11.23 -9.11
C SER A 139 12.73 11.38 -9.84
N PRO A 140 12.55 12.39 -10.71
CA PRO A 140 11.31 12.53 -11.47
C PRO A 140 10.97 11.24 -12.23
N LEU A 141 9.71 10.84 -12.19
CA LEU A 141 9.21 9.69 -12.94
C LEU A 141 8.92 10.12 -14.37
N THR A 142 9.61 9.50 -15.33
CA THR A 142 9.32 9.68 -16.74
C THR A 142 8.57 8.45 -17.25
N PRO A 143 7.32 8.59 -17.73
CA PRO A 143 6.56 7.47 -18.28
C PRO A 143 7.26 6.85 -19.48
N ASN A 144 7.21 5.51 -19.57
CA ASN A 144 7.63 4.81 -20.78
C ASN A 144 6.48 4.80 -21.79
N LEU A 145 6.52 5.70 -22.77
CA LEU A 145 5.49 5.86 -23.80
C LEU A 145 5.39 4.65 -24.76
N PHE A 146 6.36 3.75 -24.75
CA PHE A 146 6.40 2.57 -25.63
C PHE A 146 5.91 1.29 -24.95
N SER A 147 5.55 1.32 -23.67
CA SER A 147 5.02 0.16 -23.00
C SER A 147 3.62 -0.17 -23.51
N LYS A 148 3.43 -1.41 -23.97
CA LYS A 148 2.14 -1.96 -24.46
C LYS A 148 1.64 -3.10 -23.58
N ILE A 149 2.26 -3.32 -22.42
CA ILE A 149 1.93 -4.44 -21.53
C ILE A 149 1.19 -3.88 -20.32
N GLY A 150 0.02 -4.45 -20.05
CA GLY A 150 -0.73 -4.27 -18.80
C GLY A 150 -0.86 -5.61 -18.10
N ILE A 151 -0.86 -5.59 -16.77
CA ILE A 151 -1.09 -6.77 -15.94
C ILE A 151 -2.45 -6.59 -15.26
N VAL A 152 -3.30 -7.60 -15.33
CA VAL A 152 -4.57 -7.69 -14.60
C VAL A 152 -4.42 -8.79 -13.55
N GLU A 153 -4.42 -8.43 -12.29
CA GLU A 153 -4.12 -9.37 -11.21
C GLU A 153 -5.37 -10.09 -10.68
N LYS A 154 -6.46 -9.41 -10.46
CA LYS A 154 -7.69 -10.05 -9.95
C LYS A 154 -8.79 -9.96 -10.99
N PHE A 155 -9.16 -11.11 -11.58
CA PHE A 155 -10.25 -11.20 -12.54
C PHE A 155 -11.51 -11.63 -11.80
N HIS A 156 -12.39 -10.69 -11.46
CA HIS A 156 -13.75 -11.02 -11.11
C HIS A 156 -14.55 -11.18 -12.42
N PHE A 157 -15.12 -12.37 -12.65
CA PHE A 157 -16.04 -12.60 -13.76
C PHE A 157 -17.27 -11.71 -13.58
N ILE A 158 -17.28 -10.53 -14.17
CA ILE A 158 -18.52 -9.79 -14.43
C ILE A 158 -19.08 -10.36 -15.72
N GLN A 159 -20.28 -10.99 -15.65
CA GLN A 159 -21.02 -11.47 -16.81
C GLN A 159 -21.38 -10.29 -17.72
N ASN A 160 -20.54 -9.75 -18.50
CA ASN A 160 -20.77 -8.72 -19.55
C ASN A 160 -19.48 -7.95 -19.87
N PHE A 161 -18.31 -8.53 -19.64
CA PHE A 161 -17.07 -7.93 -20.11
C PHE A 161 -16.85 -8.36 -21.57
N SER A 162 -17.19 -7.48 -22.53
CA SER A 162 -16.70 -7.59 -23.89
C SER A 162 -15.34 -6.89 -23.97
N ILE A 163 -14.30 -7.66 -24.19
CA ILE A 163 -12.97 -7.13 -24.53
C ILE A 163 -13.00 -6.73 -26.01
N PHE A 164 -12.86 -5.45 -26.29
CA PHE A 164 -12.67 -4.92 -27.64
C PHE A 164 -11.19 -4.93 -28.01
#